data_b4f9e4722e2e97e8a5a896ef0e961ee2
#
_entry.id   b4f9e4722e2e97e8a5a896ef0e961ee2
#
_cell.length_a   1.000
_cell.length_b   1.000
_cell.length_c   1.000
_cell.angle_alpha   90.00
_cell.angle_beta   90.00
_cell.angle_gamma   90.00
#
_symmetry.space_group_name_H-M   'P 1'
#
loop_
_entity.id
_entity.type
_entity.pdbx_description
1 polymer ?
#
loop_
_entity_poly.entity_id
_entity_poly.type
_entity_poly.pdbx_seq_one_letter_code
_entity_poly.pdbx_strand_id
1 'polypeptide(L)'
;LQNRGEIDGLYVSPGKLTTALIYPRGKVQGDLLEYISSAEKHVDSKGRRFKDFSAVKPNEKFVGTETVREWFRIPMLAQRHLPHLCITRVSAKTADCLLIPQSSCGPIAIDANMITLWCNNDRGVRIALAMLNSTWSKLSLELICTIMGGGALKIEASHLKRLLLPKLDDSQLGELERLGGNLSESGKMNTAIQNQIDEIMVSKFGDISLTDNMRALLNKKFMERSKR
;
A
#
# COMPACT_ATOMS: atom_id res chain seq x y z
N LEU A 1 7.66 1.89 4.27
CA LEU A 1 7.00 0.58 4.31
C LEU A 1 7.58 -0.32 3.23
N GLN A 2 8.23 -1.41 3.59
CA GLN A 2 8.93 -2.30 2.67
C GLN A 2 8.39 -3.74 2.72
N ASN A 3 7.86 -4.18 3.85
CA ASN A 3 7.46 -5.58 4.03
C ASN A 3 6.20 -5.71 4.91
N ARG A 4 5.63 -6.93 4.93
CA ARG A 4 4.39 -7.23 5.65
C ARG A 4 4.55 -7.25 7.18
N GLY A 5 5.75 -7.41 7.70
CA GLY A 5 6.01 -7.35 9.15
C GLY A 5 5.76 -5.98 9.78
N GLU A 6 5.74 -4.94 8.93
CA GLU A 6 5.46 -3.55 9.32
C GLU A 6 3.95 -3.22 9.37
N ILE A 7 3.08 -4.21 9.06
CA ILE A 7 1.63 -4.06 8.96
C ILE A 7 0.97 -4.74 10.15
N ASP A 8 -0.02 -4.07 10.74
CA ASP A 8 -0.85 -4.59 11.82
C ASP A 8 -2.34 -4.58 11.38
N GLY A 9 -2.82 -5.74 10.95
CA GLY A 9 -4.16 -5.82 10.36
C GLY A 9 -4.28 -5.04 9.06
N LEU A 10 -5.14 -4.02 9.04
CA LEU A 10 -5.35 -3.10 7.92
C LEU A 10 -4.64 -1.76 8.09
N TYR A 11 -3.67 -1.68 8.99
CA TYR A 11 -3.02 -0.45 9.41
C TYR A 11 -1.50 -0.61 9.32
N VAL A 12 -0.83 0.39 8.74
CA VAL A 12 0.63 0.47 8.78
C VAL A 12 1.04 1.05 10.14
N SER A 13 1.68 0.23 10.96
CA SER A 13 2.12 0.64 12.30
C SER A 13 3.41 1.45 12.23
N PRO A 14 3.41 2.77 12.53
CA PRO A 14 4.64 3.57 12.51
C PRO A 14 5.72 3.02 13.44
N GLY A 15 5.34 2.47 14.59
CA GLY A 15 6.28 1.90 15.57
C GLY A 15 6.94 0.60 15.13
N LYS A 16 6.45 -0.05 14.08
CA LYS A 16 7.05 -1.26 13.48
C LYS A 16 7.94 -0.95 12.28
N LEU A 17 8.00 0.31 11.84
CA LEU A 17 8.88 0.71 10.74
C LEU A 17 10.33 0.72 11.22
N THR A 18 11.14 -0.12 10.61
CA THR A 18 12.57 -0.30 10.97
C THR A 18 13.50 0.51 10.10
N THR A 19 12.98 1.14 9.05
CA THR A 19 13.79 1.85 8.05
C THR A 19 13.36 3.31 7.95
N ALA A 20 14.33 4.21 8.04
CA ALA A 20 14.14 5.63 7.78
C ALA A 20 14.65 5.99 6.38
N LEU A 21 13.93 6.87 5.70
CA LEU A 21 14.37 7.42 4.42
C LEU A 21 15.23 8.65 4.64
N ILE A 22 16.46 8.64 4.15
CA ILE A 22 17.34 9.83 4.13
C ILE A 22 16.80 10.77 3.05
N TYR A 23 16.32 11.96 3.47
CA TYR A 23 15.68 12.94 2.60
C TYR A 23 16.06 14.38 2.94
N PRO A 24 17.36 14.73 2.91
CA PRO A 24 17.81 16.07 3.24
C PRO A 24 17.42 17.07 2.14
N ARG A 25 16.87 18.21 2.54
CA ARG A 25 16.49 19.33 1.63
C ARG A 25 17.42 20.52 1.70
N GLY A 26 18.10 20.70 2.81
CA GLY A 26 19.04 21.78 3.04
C GLY A 26 20.47 21.27 3.17
N LYS A 27 21.31 22.10 3.78
CA LYS A 27 22.70 21.73 4.12
C LYS A 27 22.70 20.58 5.11
N VAL A 28 23.45 19.51 4.80
CA VAL A 28 23.62 18.35 5.68
C VAL A 28 24.65 18.71 6.76
N GLN A 29 24.32 18.45 8.04
CA GLN A 29 25.14 18.77 9.20
C GLN A 29 24.94 17.72 10.32
N GLY A 30 25.82 17.74 11.32
CA GLY A 30 25.74 16.86 12.49
C GLY A 30 25.75 15.39 12.16
N ASP A 31 25.01 14.60 12.92
CA ASP A 31 24.97 13.12 12.85
C ASP A 31 24.64 12.62 11.45
N LEU A 32 23.81 13.33 10.69
CA LEU A 32 23.50 12.95 9.32
C LEU A 32 24.72 13.08 8.39
N LEU A 33 25.55 14.10 8.58
CA LEU A 33 26.80 14.25 7.82
C LEU A 33 27.79 13.14 8.17
N GLU A 34 27.91 12.79 9.45
CA GLU A 34 28.76 11.69 9.92
C GLU A 34 28.27 10.35 9.33
N TYR A 35 26.95 10.09 9.36
CA TYR A 35 26.38 8.91 8.75
C TYR A 35 26.69 8.80 7.25
N ILE A 36 26.49 9.89 6.49
CA ILE A 36 26.75 9.93 5.04
C ILE A 36 28.24 9.68 4.78
N SER A 37 29.13 10.35 5.54
CA SER A 37 30.59 10.18 5.41
C SER A 37 31.02 8.75 5.73
N SER A 38 30.41 8.12 6.72
CA SER A 38 30.63 6.70 7.05
C SER A 38 30.15 5.78 5.93
N ALA A 39 28.95 6.04 5.38
CA ALA A 39 28.39 5.26 4.28
C ALA A 39 29.23 5.35 3.00
N GLU A 40 29.85 6.51 2.72
CA GLU A 40 30.76 6.69 1.57
C GLU A 40 32.04 5.87 1.69
N LYS A 41 32.53 5.68 2.92
CA LYS A 41 33.73 4.88 3.21
C LYS A 41 33.42 3.39 3.26
N HIS A 42 32.17 3.02 3.47
CA HIS A 42 31.76 1.63 3.59
C HIS A 42 31.98 0.88 2.27
N VAL A 43 32.61 -0.29 2.39
CA VAL A 43 32.88 -1.21 1.28
C VAL A 43 32.27 -2.55 1.63
N ASP A 44 31.46 -3.11 0.73
CA ASP A 44 30.86 -4.43 0.93
C ASP A 44 31.88 -5.58 0.80
N SER A 45 31.44 -6.80 1.07
CA SER A 45 32.28 -8.01 0.93
C SER A 45 32.83 -8.25 -0.48
N LYS A 46 32.30 -7.54 -1.49
CA LYS A 46 32.76 -7.60 -2.90
C LYS A 46 33.62 -6.39 -3.29
N GLY A 47 34.04 -5.58 -2.35
CA GLY A 47 34.87 -4.40 -2.60
C GLY A 47 34.12 -3.19 -3.21
N ARG A 48 32.77 -3.20 -3.22
CA ARG A 48 31.98 -2.09 -3.81
C ARG A 48 31.62 -1.09 -2.74
N ARG A 49 31.81 0.20 -3.06
CA ARG A 49 31.37 1.30 -2.19
C ARG A 49 29.85 1.45 -2.26
N PHE A 50 29.22 1.91 -1.19
CA PHE A 50 27.78 2.09 -1.11
C PHE A 50 27.21 2.94 -2.24
N LYS A 51 27.88 4.05 -2.58
CA LYS A 51 27.46 4.94 -3.68
C LYS A 51 27.50 4.30 -5.07
N ASP A 52 28.26 3.22 -5.24
CA ASP A 52 28.40 2.50 -6.51
C ASP A 52 27.32 1.44 -6.71
N PHE A 53 26.47 1.20 -5.71
CA PHE A 53 25.36 0.23 -5.83
C PHE A 53 24.36 0.69 -6.91
N SER A 54 23.88 -0.28 -7.70
CA SER A 54 22.95 -0.03 -8.81
C SER A 54 21.68 0.72 -8.41
N ALA A 55 21.22 0.57 -7.16
CA ALA A 55 20.07 1.28 -6.63
C ALA A 55 20.39 2.72 -6.16
N VAL A 56 21.66 3.03 -5.89
CA VAL A 56 22.11 4.30 -5.32
C VAL A 56 22.74 5.20 -6.39
N LYS A 57 23.61 4.65 -7.22
CA LYS A 57 24.36 5.35 -8.26
C LYS A 57 23.50 6.27 -9.16
N PRO A 58 22.26 5.88 -9.60
CA PRO A 58 21.43 6.76 -10.43
C PRO A 58 20.95 8.04 -9.73
N ASN A 59 21.08 8.12 -8.40
CA ASN A 59 20.72 9.34 -7.67
C ASN A 59 21.76 10.46 -7.85
N GLU A 60 23.01 10.10 -8.06
CA GLU A 60 24.06 11.10 -8.32
C GLU A 60 23.92 11.63 -9.75
N LYS A 61 24.01 12.96 -9.90
CA LYS A 61 23.94 13.62 -11.20
C LYS A 61 25.08 14.63 -11.35
N PHE A 62 25.61 14.66 -12.56
CA PHE A 62 26.67 15.57 -12.96
C PHE A 62 26.22 16.43 -14.14
N VAL A 63 26.79 17.65 -14.21
CA VAL A 63 26.79 18.51 -15.39
C VAL A 63 28.26 18.84 -15.68
N GLY A 64 28.81 18.26 -16.74
CA GLY A 64 30.25 18.24 -16.94
C GLY A 64 30.94 17.50 -15.79
N THR A 65 31.86 18.16 -15.10
CA THR A 65 32.57 17.64 -13.92
C THR A 65 31.90 17.99 -12.58
N GLU A 66 30.88 18.84 -12.58
CA GLU A 66 30.22 19.31 -11.37
C GLU A 66 29.12 18.36 -10.93
N THR A 67 29.10 18.02 -9.64
CA THR A 67 28.03 17.26 -9.01
C THR A 67 26.85 18.19 -8.74
N VAL A 68 25.78 18.07 -9.54
CA VAL A 68 24.55 18.86 -9.36
C VAL A 68 23.55 18.21 -8.42
N ARG A 69 23.71 16.92 -8.14
CA ARG A 69 22.94 16.19 -7.11
C ARG A 69 23.79 15.08 -6.52
N GLU A 70 23.98 15.13 -5.21
CA GLU A 70 24.72 14.11 -4.47
C GLU A 70 23.92 12.80 -4.42
N TRP A 71 24.61 11.66 -4.30
CA TRP A 71 24.04 10.31 -4.33
C TRP A 71 22.93 10.07 -3.26
N PHE A 72 23.02 10.75 -2.12
CA PHE A 72 22.06 10.64 -1.02
C PHE A 72 20.84 11.58 -1.18
N ARG A 73 20.82 12.43 -2.20
CA ARG A 73 19.69 13.30 -2.49
C ARG A 73 18.78 12.65 -3.53
N ILE A 74 17.72 12.02 -3.07
CA ILE A 74 16.69 11.51 -3.96
C ILE A 74 15.87 12.67 -4.55
N PRO A 75 15.23 12.47 -5.70
CA PRO A 75 14.30 13.43 -6.28
C PRO A 75 13.19 13.83 -5.30
N MET A 76 12.54 14.98 -5.56
CA MET A 76 11.42 15.42 -4.74
C MET A 76 10.34 14.34 -4.69
N LEU A 77 9.93 13.98 -3.47
CA LEU A 77 8.80 13.09 -3.27
C LEU A 77 7.55 13.77 -3.82
N ALA A 78 6.94 13.14 -4.82
CA ALA A 78 5.64 13.56 -5.30
C ALA A 78 4.55 13.04 -4.34
N GLN A 79 3.36 13.62 -4.40
CA GLN A 79 2.21 13.20 -3.60
C GLN A 79 1.97 11.67 -3.67
N ARG A 80 2.18 11.05 -4.84
CA ARG A 80 2.07 9.60 -5.03
C ARG A 80 2.98 8.74 -4.13
N HIS A 81 4.01 9.32 -3.53
CA HIS A 81 4.90 8.62 -2.60
C HIS A 81 4.45 8.73 -1.14
N LEU A 82 3.43 9.56 -0.88
CA LEU A 82 2.85 9.83 0.43
C LEU A 82 1.33 9.59 0.37
N PRO A 83 0.88 8.34 0.13
CA PRO A 83 -0.54 8.03 -0.08
C PRO A 83 -1.31 7.95 1.23
N HIS A 84 -2.64 7.90 1.12
CA HIS A 84 -3.53 7.59 2.23
C HIS A 84 -3.73 6.08 2.42
N LEU A 85 -3.72 5.34 1.31
CA LEU A 85 -3.96 3.90 1.30
C LEU A 85 -2.93 3.21 0.39
N CYS A 86 -2.68 1.93 0.66
CA CYS A 86 -1.90 1.10 -0.25
C CYS A 86 -2.39 -0.34 -0.29
N ILE A 87 -2.01 -1.05 -1.36
CA ILE A 87 -2.25 -2.49 -1.56
C ILE A 87 -0.93 -3.12 -1.97
N THR A 88 -0.61 -4.31 -1.44
CA THR A 88 0.60 -5.05 -1.83
C THR A 88 0.53 -5.48 -3.30
N ARG A 89 1.62 -5.31 -4.06
CA ARG A 89 1.69 -5.75 -5.47
C ARG A 89 1.65 -7.26 -5.62
N VAL A 90 2.17 -7.98 -4.66
CA VAL A 90 2.16 -9.45 -4.66
C VAL A 90 1.55 -9.93 -3.37
N SER A 91 0.50 -10.75 -3.45
CA SER A 91 -0.16 -11.30 -2.29
C SER A 91 -0.38 -12.80 -2.42
N ALA A 92 0.17 -13.57 -1.48
CA ALA A 92 -0.13 -14.99 -1.34
C ALA A 92 -1.50 -15.24 -0.70
N LYS A 93 -2.04 -14.24 -0.01
CA LYS A 93 -3.39 -14.23 0.59
C LYS A 93 -4.33 -13.34 -0.22
N THR A 94 -5.54 -13.10 0.27
CA THR A 94 -6.43 -12.08 -0.27
C THR A 94 -5.78 -10.70 -0.20
N ALA A 95 -6.03 -9.86 -1.20
CA ALA A 95 -5.49 -8.50 -1.23
C ALA A 95 -6.24 -7.62 -0.22
N ASP A 96 -5.51 -7.10 0.76
CA ASP A 96 -6.04 -6.14 1.72
C ASP A 96 -5.60 -4.72 1.33
N CYS A 97 -6.53 -3.78 1.42
CA CYS A 97 -6.25 -2.36 1.34
C CYS A 97 -5.86 -1.86 2.73
N LEU A 98 -4.71 -1.22 2.82
CA LEU A 98 -4.08 -0.81 4.06
C LEU A 98 -4.18 0.70 4.23
N LEU A 99 -4.50 1.15 5.44
CA LEU A 99 -4.46 2.56 5.81
C LEU A 99 -3.02 2.98 6.15
N ILE A 100 -2.59 4.10 5.58
CA ILE A 100 -1.35 4.77 5.94
C ILE A 100 -1.69 5.91 6.92
N PRO A 101 -1.32 5.80 8.17
CA PRO A 101 -1.65 6.84 9.14
C PRO A 101 -0.86 8.12 8.89
N GLN A 102 -1.46 9.24 9.23
CA GLN A 102 -0.69 10.47 9.42
C GLN A 102 0.12 10.33 10.70
N SER A 103 1.43 10.31 10.58
CA SER A 103 2.34 10.09 11.71
C SER A 103 2.86 11.41 12.26
N SER A 104 2.90 11.53 13.59
CA SER A 104 3.59 12.64 14.29
C SER A 104 5.10 12.64 14.03
N CYS A 105 5.66 11.49 13.67
CA CYS A 105 7.08 11.36 13.31
C CYS A 105 7.39 11.73 11.86
N GLY A 106 6.40 12.23 11.11
CA GLY A 106 6.53 12.60 9.70
C GLY A 106 5.84 11.63 8.73
N PRO A 107 5.87 11.93 7.43
CA PRO A 107 5.17 11.14 6.43
C PRO A 107 5.83 9.78 6.22
N ILE A 108 5.00 8.77 5.99
CA ILE A 108 5.45 7.42 5.68
C ILE A 108 5.61 7.29 4.17
N ALA A 109 6.85 7.12 3.71
CA ALA A 109 7.14 6.84 2.30
C ALA A 109 6.89 5.37 1.98
N ILE A 110 6.30 5.11 0.81
CA ILE A 110 5.89 3.78 0.38
C ILE A 110 6.83 3.29 -0.73
N ASP A 111 7.31 2.04 -0.57
CA ASP A 111 8.14 1.35 -1.55
C ASP A 111 7.35 0.93 -2.79
N ALA A 112 8.06 0.70 -3.89
CA ALA A 112 7.52 0.25 -5.18
C ALA A 112 6.81 -1.12 -5.13
N ASN A 113 6.97 -1.89 -4.05
CA ASN A 113 6.26 -3.15 -3.80
C ASN A 113 4.78 -2.95 -3.42
N MET A 114 4.36 -1.72 -3.25
CA MET A 114 2.98 -1.34 -2.96
C MET A 114 2.37 -0.55 -4.11
N ILE A 115 1.07 -0.67 -4.28
CA ILE A 115 0.26 0.22 -5.11
C ILE A 115 -0.33 1.25 -4.17
N THR A 116 -0.16 2.50 -4.52
CA THR A 116 -0.54 3.64 -3.69
C THR A 116 -1.83 4.28 -4.20
N LEU A 117 -2.70 4.68 -3.27
CA LEU A 117 -3.97 5.33 -3.57
C LEU A 117 -4.12 6.60 -2.74
N TRP A 118 -4.77 7.57 -3.34
CA TRP A 118 -5.16 8.81 -2.69
C TRP A 118 -6.63 9.07 -2.81
N CYS A 119 -7.17 9.80 -1.83
CA CYS A 119 -8.48 10.37 -1.85
C CYS A 119 -8.39 11.88 -1.65
N ASN A 120 -9.38 12.62 -2.10
CA ASN A 120 -9.39 14.09 -2.01
C ASN A 120 -9.60 14.59 -0.57
N ASN A 121 -10.16 13.76 0.31
CA ASN A 121 -10.45 14.08 1.70
C ASN A 121 -10.57 12.82 2.55
N ASP A 122 -10.63 12.98 3.86
CA ASP A 122 -10.73 11.88 4.84
C ASP A 122 -11.99 11.03 4.67
N ARG A 123 -13.12 11.63 4.26
CA ARG A 123 -14.33 10.89 3.91
C ARG A 123 -14.06 9.86 2.82
N GLY A 124 -13.42 10.31 1.75
CA GLY A 124 -13.03 9.43 0.65
C GLY A 124 -12.07 8.32 1.06
N VAL A 125 -11.14 8.60 1.99
CA VAL A 125 -10.22 7.58 2.55
C VAL A 125 -11.00 6.50 3.27
N ARG A 126 -11.94 6.87 4.15
CA ARG A 126 -12.75 5.91 4.92
C ARG A 126 -13.63 5.06 4.01
N ILE A 127 -14.33 5.68 3.07
CA ILE A 127 -15.15 4.96 2.08
C ILE A 127 -14.29 3.98 1.27
N ALA A 128 -13.16 4.44 0.74
CA ALA A 128 -12.27 3.60 -0.05
C ALA A 128 -11.67 2.44 0.77
N LEU A 129 -11.31 2.67 2.03
CA LEU A 129 -10.84 1.63 2.94
C LEU A 129 -11.88 0.53 3.13
N ALA A 130 -13.15 0.89 3.36
CA ALA A 130 -14.25 -0.06 3.48
C ALA A 130 -14.51 -0.79 2.17
N MET A 131 -14.72 -0.07 1.06
CA MET A 131 -15.04 -0.66 -0.24
C MET A 131 -13.97 -1.62 -0.75
N LEU A 132 -12.69 -1.22 -0.66
CA LEU A 132 -11.58 -2.02 -1.19
C LEU A 132 -11.29 -3.26 -0.33
N ASN A 133 -11.76 -3.29 0.92
CA ASN A 133 -11.68 -4.45 1.79
C ASN A 133 -12.95 -5.32 1.76
N SER A 134 -13.99 -4.96 0.99
CA SER A 134 -15.19 -5.78 0.80
C SER A 134 -14.88 -7.10 0.09
N THR A 135 -15.75 -8.10 0.29
CA THR A 135 -15.70 -9.36 -0.47
C THR A 135 -15.86 -9.11 -1.97
N TRP A 136 -16.69 -8.13 -2.36
CA TRP A 136 -16.84 -7.69 -3.76
C TRP A 136 -15.50 -7.32 -4.40
N SER A 137 -14.76 -6.42 -3.77
CA SER A 137 -13.47 -5.94 -4.29
C SER A 137 -12.41 -7.04 -4.30
N LYS A 138 -12.34 -7.84 -3.25
CA LYS A 138 -11.42 -8.97 -3.15
C LYS A 138 -11.68 -10.03 -4.21
N LEU A 139 -12.94 -10.41 -4.43
CA LEU A 139 -13.34 -11.35 -5.47
C LEU A 139 -13.05 -10.78 -6.86
N SER A 140 -13.35 -9.50 -7.09
CA SER A 140 -13.05 -8.85 -8.37
C SER A 140 -11.55 -8.88 -8.68
N LEU A 141 -10.68 -8.64 -7.69
CA LEU A 141 -9.24 -8.74 -7.85
C LEU A 141 -8.80 -10.19 -8.14
N GLU A 142 -9.36 -11.20 -7.47
CA GLU A 142 -9.09 -12.62 -7.79
C GLU A 142 -9.44 -12.98 -9.25
N LEU A 143 -10.44 -12.33 -9.83
CA LEU A 143 -10.89 -12.59 -11.19
C LEU A 143 -10.07 -11.86 -12.27
N ILE A 144 -9.54 -10.67 -11.97
CA ILE A 144 -8.89 -9.81 -12.96
C ILE A 144 -7.37 -9.76 -12.86
N CYS A 145 -6.80 -10.15 -11.71
CA CYS A 145 -5.35 -10.11 -11.49
C CYS A 145 -4.64 -11.34 -12.06
N THR A 146 -3.35 -11.20 -12.31
CA THR A 146 -2.50 -12.29 -12.81
C THR A 146 -2.09 -13.20 -11.66
N ILE A 147 -2.26 -14.51 -11.83
CA ILE A 147 -1.74 -15.51 -10.91
C ILE A 147 -0.30 -15.82 -11.29
N MET A 148 0.63 -15.66 -10.34
CA MET A 148 2.05 -15.98 -10.51
C MET A 148 2.31 -17.47 -10.20
N GLY A 149 3.49 -17.94 -10.58
CA GLY A 149 4.02 -19.21 -10.08
C GLY A 149 4.00 -19.26 -8.55
N GLY A 150 3.55 -20.37 -7.96
CA GLY A 150 3.34 -20.49 -6.52
C GLY A 150 2.03 -19.86 -6.01
N GLY A 151 1.09 -19.53 -6.89
CA GLY A 151 -0.28 -19.14 -6.54
C GLY A 151 -0.46 -17.73 -5.99
N ALA A 152 0.56 -16.88 -5.98
CA ALA A 152 0.42 -15.51 -5.55
C ALA A 152 -0.29 -14.64 -6.60
N LEU A 153 -1.14 -13.69 -6.16
CA LEU A 153 -1.72 -12.68 -7.04
C LEU A 153 -0.69 -11.57 -7.31
N LYS A 154 -0.49 -11.25 -8.57
CA LYS A 154 0.19 -10.04 -9.00
C LYS A 154 -0.84 -8.95 -9.29
N ILE A 155 -0.88 -7.95 -8.44
CA ILE A 155 -1.79 -6.80 -8.53
C ILE A 155 -1.02 -5.63 -9.13
N GLU A 156 -1.61 -4.96 -10.11
CA GLU A 156 -1.06 -3.77 -10.75
C GLU A 156 -2.07 -2.62 -10.69
N ALA A 157 -1.59 -1.39 -10.83
CA ALA A 157 -2.46 -0.21 -10.83
C ALA A 157 -3.53 -0.25 -11.94
N SER A 158 -3.23 -0.92 -13.06
CA SER A 158 -4.17 -1.18 -14.15
C SER A 158 -5.34 -2.08 -13.72
N HIS A 159 -5.12 -3.05 -12.84
CA HIS A 159 -6.17 -3.89 -12.28
C HIS A 159 -7.12 -3.05 -11.39
N LEU A 160 -6.57 -2.22 -10.50
CA LEU A 160 -7.40 -1.34 -9.66
C LEU A 160 -8.23 -0.35 -10.48
N LYS A 161 -7.69 0.18 -11.59
CA LYS A 161 -8.45 1.05 -12.50
C LYS A 161 -9.59 0.35 -13.23
N ARG A 162 -9.54 -0.97 -13.35
CA ARG A 162 -10.57 -1.81 -13.99
C ARG A 162 -11.55 -2.42 -12.99
N LEU A 163 -11.34 -2.17 -11.70
CA LEU A 163 -12.21 -2.66 -10.65
C LEU A 163 -13.60 -2.04 -10.81
N LEU A 164 -14.60 -2.87 -11.05
CA LEU A 164 -15.99 -2.43 -11.13
C LEU A 164 -16.55 -2.33 -9.72
N LEU A 165 -16.91 -1.13 -9.33
CA LEU A 165 -17.56 -0.88 -8.04
C LEU A 165 -19.04 -0.59 -8.27
N PRO A 166 -19.95 -1.03 -7.38
CA PRO A 166 -21.36 -0.72 -7.48
C PRO A 166 -21.58 0.80 -7.33
N LYS A 167 -22.55 1.34 -8.07
CA LYS A 167 -22.97 2.73 -7.89
C LYS A 167 -23.85 2.84 -6.65
N LEU A 168 -23.30 3.40 -5.59
CA LEU A 168 -23.98 3.60 -4.30
C LEU A 168 -24.57 5.02 -4.22
N ASP A 169 -25.64 5.16 -3.42
CA ASP A 169 -26.20 6.47 -3.09
C ASP A 169 -25.52 7.08 -1.86
N ASP A 170 -25.88 8.34 -1.54
CA ASP A 170 -25.25 9.08 -0.44
C ASP A 170 -25.46 8.45 0.93
N SER A 171 -26.58 7.77 1.18
CA SER A 171 -26.84 7.06 2.43
C SER A 171 -25.92 5.87 2.58
N GLN A 172 -25.78 5.06 1.52
CA GLN A 172 -24.88 3.92 1.47
C GLN A 172 -23.41 4.34 1.61
N LEU A 173 -23.03 5.44 0.95
CA LEU A 173 -21.69 6.02 1.11
C LEU A 173 -21.45 6.54 2.53
N GLY A 174 -22.46 7.10 3.20
CA GLY A 174 -22.39 7.52 4.60
C GLY A 174 -22.16 6.34 5.55
N GLU A 175 -22.82 5.22 5.31
CA GLU A 175 -22.61 4.00 6.10
C GLU A 175 -21.21 3.40 5.86
N LEU A 176 -20.73 3.39 4.62
CA LEU A 176 -19.37 2.96 4.32
C LEU A 176 -18.32 3.87 4.95
N GLU A 177 -18.59 5.19 5.00
CA GLU A 177 -17.73 6.14 5.71
C GLU A 177 -17.63 5.79 7.20
N ARG A 178 -18.77 5.52 7.86
CA ARG A 178 -18.83 5.13 9.28
C ARG A 178 -18.06 3.82 9.52
N LEU A 179 -18.28 2.81 8.68
CA LEU A 179 -17.60 1.51 8.78
C LEU A 179 -16.10 1.65 8.51
N GLY A 180 -15.70 2.45 7.53
CA GLY A 180 -14.31 2.76 7.26
C GLY A 180 -13.65 3.56 8.39
N GLY A 181 -14.41 4.40 9.10
CA GLY A 181 -13.98 5.05 10.33
C GLY A 181 -13.64 4.02 11.42
N ASN A 182 -14.52 3.07 11.66
CA ASN A 182 -14.30 1.98 12.61
C ASN A 182 -13.07 1.12 12.23
N LEU A 183 -12.85 0.88 10.93
CA LEU A 183 -11.66 0.19 10.44
C LEU A 183 -10.38 1.02 10.65
N SER A 184 -10.47 2.33 10.47
CA SER A 184 -9.34 3.25 10.69
C SER A 184 -8.90 3.29 12.15
N GLU A 185 -9.85 3.24 13.07
CA GLU A 185 -9.60 3.29 14.52
C GLU A 185 -9.13 1.95 15.06
N SER A 186 -9.77 0.86 14.66
CA SER A 186 -9.44 -0.48 15.18
C SER A 186 -8.24 -1.12 14.47
N GLY A 187 -7.98 -0.73 13.24
CA GLY A 187 -6.99 -1.37 12.37
C GLY A 187 -7.35 -2.81 11.98
N LYS A 188 -8.54 -3.31 12.34
CA LYS A 188 -8.89 -4.73 12.17
C LYS A 188 -10.26 -4.89 11.54
N MET A 189 -10.32 -5.81 10.58
CA MET A 189 -11.58 -6.32 10.04
C MET A 189 -12.10 -7.42 10.97
N ASN A 190 -13.36 -7.32 11.37
CA ASN A 190 -14.08 -8.40 12.04
C ASN A 190 -15.28 -8.83 11.18
N THR A 191 -15.86 -9.97 11.51
CA THR A 191 -16.96 -10.55 10.74
C THR A 191 -18.20 -9.63 10.67
N ALA A 192 -18.50 -8.91 11.75
CA ALA A 192 -19.67 -8.02 11.78
C ALA A 192 -19.48 -6.82 10.82
N ILE A 193 -18.32 -6.17 10.87
CA ILE A 193 -17.98 -5.07 9.95
C ILE A 193 -17.92 -5.57 8.51
N GLN A 194 -17.32 -6.75 8.26
CA GLN A 194 -17.27 -7.35 6.93
C GLN A 194 -18.68 -7.60 6.37
N ASN A 195 -19.58 -8.15 7.19
CA ASN A 195 -20.96 -8.40 6.77
C ASN A 195 -21.68 -7.12 6.38
N GLN A 196 -21.61 -6.08 7.22
CA GLN A 196 -22.23 -4.78 6.94
C GLN A 196 -21.71 -4.15 5.65
N ILE A 197 -20.38 -4.17 5.44
CA ILE A 197 -19.79 -3.67 4.20
C ILE A 197 -20.31 -4.46 3.01
N ASP A 198 -20.29 -5.78 3.08
CA ASP A 198 -20.70 -6.64 1.97
C ASP A 198 -22.18 -6.48 1.63
N GLU A 199 -23.06 -6.34 2.63
CA GLU A 199 -24.49 -6.05 2.44
C GLU A 199 -24.71 -4.73 1.70
N ILE A 200 -23.97 -3.67 2.07
CA ILE A 200 -24.03 -2.38 1.36
C ILE A 200 -23.59 -2.53 -0.09
N MET A 201 -22.48 -3.25 -0.33
CA MET A 201 -21.91 -3.44 -1.66
C MET A 201 -22.85 -4.18 -2.62
N VAL A 202 -23.71 -5.07 -2.11
CA VAL A 202 -24.66 -5.86 -2.92
C VAL A 202 -26.10 -5.36 -2.84
N SER A 203 -26.41 -4.37 -2.02
CA SER A 203 -27.77 -3.93 -1.70
C SER A 203 -28.64 -3.60 -2.92
N LYS A 204 -28.03 -3.09 -4.00
CA LYS A 204 -28.76 -2.75 -5.24
C LYS A 204 -29.13 -3.93 -6.12
N PHE A 205 -28.62 -5.11 -5.82
CA PHE A 205 -28.92 -6.32 -6.62
C PHE A 205 -30.11 -7.12 -6.07
N GLY A 206 -30.63 -6.76 -4.89
CA GLY A 206 -31.84 -7.33 -4.30
C GLY A 206 -31.76 -8.82 -3.90
N ASP A 207 -30.58 -9.43 -4.00
CA ASP A 207 -30.36 -10.84 -3.68
C ASP A 207 -29.50 -10.97 -2.41
N ILE A 208 -30.15 -11.38 -1.32
CA ILE A 208 -29.48 -11.58 -0.02
C ILE A 208 -28.46 -12.73 -0.09
N SER A 209 -28.68 -13.73 -0.95
CA SER A 209 -27.76 -14.86 -1.09
C SER A 209 -26.47 -14.49 -1.83
N LEU A 210 -26.44 -13.35 -2.51
CA LEU A 210 -25.30 -12.92 -3.32
C LEU A 210 -24.01 -12.78 -2.48
N THR A 211 -24.11 -12.27 -1.26
CA THR A 211 -22.98 -12.12 -0.35
C THR A 211 -22.32 -13.47 -0.03
N ASP A 212 -23.12 -14.49 0.33
CA ASP A 212 -22.61 -15.82 0.67
C ASP A 212 -22.05 -16.53 -0.56
N ASN A 213 -22.71 -16.39 -1.71
CA ASN A 213 -22.20 -16.91 -2.97
C ASN A 213 -20.85 -16.29 -3.36
N MET A 214 -20.69 -14.98 -3.17
CA MET A 214 -19.42 -14.29 -3.41
C MET A 214 -18.33 -14.77 -2.46
N ARG A 215 -18.60 -14.96 -1.18
CA ARG A 215 -17.65 -15.50 -0.20
C ARG A 215 -17.22 -16.92 -0.55
N ALA A 216 -18.18 -17.78 -0.90
CA ALA A 216 -17.89 -19.15 -1.34
C ALA A 216 -17.00 -19.15 -2.59
N LEU A 217 -17.31 -18.30 -3.57
CA LEU A 217 -16.51 -18.19 -4.79
C LEU A 217 -15.11 -17.62 -4.51
N LEU A 218 -14.98 -16.61 -3.66
CA LEU A 218 -13.68 -16.04 -3.25
C LEU A 218 -12.80 -17.13 -2.60
N ASN A 219 -13.37 -17.89 -1.66
CA ASN A 219 -12.65 -18.99 -1.00
C ASN A 219 -12.24 -20.07 -2.01
N LYS A 220 -13.14 -20.45 -2.93
CA LYS A 220 -12.85 -21.41 -4.00
C LYS A 220 -11.68 -20.92 -4.86
N LYS A 221 -11.70 -19.67 -5.33
CA LYS A 221 -10.64 -19.09 -6.16
C LYS A 221 -9.30 -19.04 -5.43
N PHE A 222 -9.32 -18.64 -4.17
CA PHE A 222 -8.13 -18.65 -3.32
C PHE A 222 -7.54 -20.06 -3.19
N MET A 223 -8.37 -21.08 -2.91
CA MET A 223 -7.92 -22.47 -2.78
C MET A 223 -7.39 -23.04 -4.10
N GLU A 224 -8.03 -22.72 -5.24
CA GLU A 224 -7.57 -23.14 -6.56
C GLU A 224 -6.18 -22.62 -6.90
N ARG A 225 -5.89 -21.35 -6.61
CA ARG A 225 -4.56 -20.76 -6.88
C ARG A 225 -3.50 -21.18 -5.88
N SER A 226 -3.86 -21.44 -4.62
CA SER A 226 -2.93 -21.85 -3.57
C SER A 226 -2.38 -23.28 -3.76
N LYS A 227 -2.97 -24.05 -4.68
CA LYS A 227 -2.49 -25.40 -5.06
C LYS A 227 -1.50 -25.41 -6.21
N ARG A 228 -1.24 -24.24 -6.80
CA ARG A 228 -0.27 -24.06 -7.90
C ARG A 228 1.13 -23.73 -7.35
#